data_8507ef0cabfac1c11a7a3ec948a62f4b
#
_entry.id   8507ef0cabfac1c11a7a3ec948a62f4b
#
_cell.length_a   1.000
_cell.length_b   1.000
_cell.length_c   1.000
_cell.angle_alpha   90.00
_cell.angle_beta   90.00
_cell.angle_gamma   90.00
#
_symmetry.space_group_name_H-M   'P 1'
#
loop_
_entity.id
_entity.type
_entity.pdbx_description
1 polymer ?
#
loop_
_entity_poly.entity_id
_entity_poly.type
_entity_poly.pdbx_seq_one_letter_code
_entity_poly.pdbx_strand_id
1 'polypeptide(L)'
;MWFEPVSTLDLIIKGLLIGVVASAPMGPVGVLCIQRTLNKGRWYGFVTGIGAAFSDIIYALITGFGMSFVVDFIENKDNMFYLQMAGSIMLFFFGWYTYRCNPAKSIRPTSPRKGTLIHNMVTGFLVTFSNPLIIFLFVALFARFTFVVPDHVVQQSLGYLSILVGAMIWWFVLTYFIDKVRSRFDVKGIYLLNRLIGVVVIV
;
A
#
# COMPACT_ATOMS: atom_id res chain seq x y z
N MET A 1 23.06 -18.20 18.98
CA MET A 1 22.05 -17.20 19.33
C MET A 1 22.59 -15.84 18.86
N TRP A 2 22.39 -15.55 17.59
CA TRP A 2 22.89 -14.32 16.96
C TRP A 2 21.65 -13.46 16.68
N PHE A 3 21.16 -12.76 17.72
CA PHE A 3 20.31 -11.60 17.46
C PHE A 3 21.22 -10.52 16.89
N GLU A 4 21.24 -10.40 15.57
CA GLU A 4 21.76 -9.17 14.99
C GLU A 4 20.99 -8.01 15.61
N PRO A 5 21.67 -6.95 16.06
CA PRO A 5 20.99 -5.80 16.62
C PRO A 5 20.01 -5.29 15.55
N VAL A 6 18.72 -5.25 15.89
CA VAL A 6 17.69 -4.74 14.97
C VAL A 6 18.08 -3.34 14.55
N SER A 7 18.56 -3.21 13.34
CA SER A 7 18.94 -1.92 12.80
C SER A 7 17.68 -1.08 12.59
N THR A 8 17.57 0.03 13.31
CA THR A 8 16.49 1.01 13.11
C THR A 8 16.39 1.42 11.65
N LEU A 9 17.54 1.58 10.99
CA LEU A 9 17.60 1.95 9.58
C LEU A 9 16.99 0.86 8.69
N ASP A 10 17.23 -0.42 8.99
CA ASP A 10 16.65 -1.54 8.25
C ASP A 10 15.12 -1.53 8.33
N LEU A 11 14.56 -1.33 9.54
CA LEU A 11 13.10 -1.22 9.72
C LEU A 11 12.51 0.00 9.01
N ILE A 12 13.21 1.13 8.99
CA ILE A 12 12.78 2.32 8.24
C ILE A 12 12.73 2.02 6.74
N ILE A 13 13.77 1.42 6.19
CA ILE A 13 13.83 1.07 4.77
C ILE A 13 12.74 0.07 4.42
N LYS A 14 12.59 -0.99 5.20
CA LYS A 14 11.51 -1.99 5.04
C LYS A 14 10.13 -1.33 5.10
N GLY A 15 9.90 -0.46 6.08
CA GLY A 15 8.65 0.28 6.22
C GLY A 15 8.33 1.15 5.01
N LEU A 16 9.31 1.91 4.51
CA LEU A 16 9.15 2.72 3.29
C LEU A 16 8.77 1.83 2.08
N LEU A 17 9.48 0.71 1.89
CA LEU A 17 9.20 -0.23 0.80
C LEU A 17 7.80 -0.84 0.93
N ILE A 18 7.43 -1.30 2.13
CA ILE A 18 6.10 -1.85 2.42
C ILE A 18 5.03 -0.82 2.09
N GLY A 19 5.18 0.43 2.53
CA GLY A 19 4.22 1.50 2.27
C GLY A 19 4.03 1.78 0.78
N VAL A 20 5.12 1.84 0.02
CA VAL A 20 5.07 1.99 -1.44
C VAL A 20 4.40 0.78 -2.09
N VAL A 21 4.83 -0.43 -1.76
CA VAL A 21 4.33 -1.67 -2.37
C VAL A 21 2.86 -1.91 -2.05
N ALA A 22 2.42 -1.63 -0.82
CA ALA A 22 1.03 -1.78 -0.41
C ALA A 22 0.09 -0.79 -1.13
N SER A 23 0.56 0.45 -1.37
CA SER A 23 -0.22 1.50 -2.02
C SER A 23 -0.16 1.45 -3.56
N ALA A 24 0.84 0.74 -4.14
CA ALA A 24 1.08 0.73 -5.58
C ALA A 24 -0.02 0.05 -6.42
N PRO A 25 -0.61 -1.09 -6.00
CA PRO A 25 -1.65 -1.74 -6.77
C PRO A 25 -2.87 -0.86 -6.98
N MET A 26 -3.28 -0.70 -8.23
CA MET A 26 -4.40 0.16 -8.58
C MET A 26 -5.75 -0.50 -8.31
N GLY A 27 -6.10 -0.58 -7.04
CA GLY A 27 -7.45 -0.93 -6.60
C GLY A 27 -8.46 0.23 -6.78
N PRO A 28 -9.66 0.13 -6.19
CA PRO A 28 -10.70 1.14 -6.29
C PRO A 28 -10.25 2.55 -5.88
N VAL A 29 -9.40 2.64 -4.83
CA VAL A 29 -8.87 3.93 -4.36
C VAL A 29 -7.87 4.54 -5.34
N GLY A 30 -7.03 3.72 -6.00
CA GLY A 30 -6.10 4.20 -7.03
C GLY A 30 -6.84 4.82 -8.21
N VAL A 31 -7.89 4.15 -8.70
CA VAL A 31 -8.80 4.68 -9.73
C VAL A 31 -9.41 6.00 -9.28
N LEU A 32 -9.90 6.08 -8.03
CA LEU A 32 -10.50 7.29 -7.48
C LEU A 32 -9.50 8.45 -7.40
N CYS A 33 -8.25 8.18 -6.97
CA CYS A 33 -7.16 9.17 -6.97
C CYS A 33 -6.87 9.71 -8.36
N ILE A 34 -6.76 8.83 -9.36
CA ILE A 34 -6.52 9.22 -10.75
C ILE A 34 -7.69 10.07 -11.27
N GLN A 35 -8.93 9.62 -11.11
CA GLN A 35 -10.12 10.36 -11.54
C GLN A 35 -10.17 11.76 -10.91
N ARG A 36 -9.88 11.88 -9.63
CA ARG A 36 -9.88 13.16 -8.92
C ARG A 36 -8.76 14.06 -9.39
N THR A 37 -7.58 13.52 -9.64
CA THR A 37 -6.45 14.28 -10.21
C THR A 37 -6.82 14.82 -11.58
N LEU A 38 -7.38 13.99 -12.44
CA LEU A 38 -7.76 14.40 -13.81
C LEU A 38 -8.89 15.44 -13.82
N ASN A 39 -9.92 15.24 -12.99
CA ASN A 39 -11.14 16.06 -13.06
C ASN A 39 -11.10 17.30 -12.16
N LYS A 40 -10.40 17.24 -11.03
CA LYS A 40 -10.43 18.27 -9.98
C LYS A 40 -9.08 18.91 -9.72
N GLY A 41 -8.00 18.23 -10.13
CA GLY A 41 -6.62 18.66 -9.94
C GLY A 41 -5.85 17.80 -8.92
N ARG A 42 -4.53 17.92 -8.96
CA ARG A 42 -3.55 17.11 -8.23
C ARG A 42 -3.86 16.97 -6.73
N TRP A 43 -4.16 18.06 -6.07
CA TRP A 43 -4.36 18.06 -4.61
C TRP A 43 -5.58 17.25 -4.18
N TYR A 44 -6.63 17.18 -4.99
CA TYR A 44 -7.81 16.35 -4.70
C TYR A 44 -7.50 14.86 -4.81
N GLY A 45 -6.65 14.46 -5.76
CA GLY A 45 -6.15 13.09 -5.83
C GLY A 45 -5.22 12.78 -4.65
N PHE A 46 -4.26 13.66 -4.36
CA PHE A 46 -3.28 13.46 -3.28
C PHE A 46 -3.94 13.28 -1.91
N VAL A 47 -4.88 14.17 -1.53
CA VAL A 47 -5.58 14.01 -0.24
C VAL A 47 -6.45 12.75 -0.19
N THR A 48 -6.91 12.24 -1.33
CA THR A 48 -7.58 10.93 -1.40
C THR A 48 -6.59 9.82 -1.04
N GLY A 49 -5.37 9.89 -1.59
CA GLY A 49 -4.28 8.98 -1.26
C GLY A 49 -3.84 9.08 0.20
N ILE A 50 -3.79 10.27 0.79
CA ILE A 50 -3.54 10.45 2.23
C ILE A 50 -4.61 9.70 3.05
N GLY A 51 -5.88 9.81 2.69
CA GLY A 51 -6.95 9.06 3.34
C GLY A 51 -6.73 7.54 3.25
N ALA A 52 -6.31 7.05 2.10
CA ALA A 52 -5.94 5.65 1.93
C ALA A 52 -4.76 5.26 2.84
N ALA A 53 -3.70 6.05 2.88
CA ALA A 53 -2.53 5.80 3.72
C ALA A 53 -2.87 5.72 5.22
N PHE A 54 -3.83 6.54 5.70
CA PHE A 54 -4.34 6.40 7.06
C PHE A 54 -5.11 5.11 7.30
N SER A 55 -5.82 4.60 6.32
CA SER A 55 -6.45 3.28 6.41
C SER A 55 -5.39 2.16 6.41
N ASP A 56 -4.40 2.27 5.53
CA ASP A 56 -3.32 1.30 5.41
C ASP A 56 -2.54 1.18 6.73
N ILE A 57 -2.26 2.29 7.43
CA ILE A 57 -1.54 2.23 8.70
C ILE A 57 -2.37 1.55 9.80
N ILE A 58 -3.69 1.71 9.80
CA ILE A 58 -4.56 0.98 10.74
C ILE A 58 -4.47 -0.52 10.48
N TYR A 59 -4.53 -0.95 9.23
CA TYR A 59 -4.37 -2.35 8.87
C TYR A 59 -2.97 -2.88 9.19
N ALA A 60 -1.93 -2.09 8.97
CA ALA A 60 -0.56 -2.42 9.33
C ALA A 60 -0.41 -2.63 10.85
N LEU A 61 -1.01 -1.75 11.66
CA LEU A 61 -1.01 -1.88 13.12
C LEU A 61 -1.77 -3.12 13.57
N ILE A 62 -2.98 -3.36 13.06
CA ILE A 62 -3.77 -4.55 13.39
C ILE A 62 -2.99 -5.82 13.03
N THR A 63 -2.38 -5.86 11.86
CA THR A 63 -1.57 -7.00 11.41
C THR A 63 -0.34 -7.20 12.29
N GLY A 64 0.41 -6.13 12.57
CA GLY A 64 1.63 -6.22 13.38
C GLY A 64 1.35 -6.61 14.83
N PHE A 65 0.32 -6.04 15.44
CA PHE A 65 -0.12 -6.49 16.77
C PHE A 65 -0.60 -7.94 16.74
N GLY A 66 -1.38 -8.34 15.74
CA GLY A 66 -1.82 -9.72 15.56
C GLY A 66 -0.65 -10.69 15.45
N MET A 67 0.38 -10.35 14.67
CA MET A 67 1.60 -11.15 14.54
C MET A 67 2.41 -11.19 15.85
N SER A 68 2.40 -10.13 16.65
CA SER A 68 3.10 -10.10 17.94
C SER A 68 2.51 -11.06 18.99
N PHE A 69 1.21 -11.41 18.88
CA PHE A 69 0.59 -12.41 19.76
C PHE A 69 1.02 -13.85 19.45
N VAL A 70 1.66 -14.09 18.32
CA VAL A 70 2.10 -15.41 17.85
C VAL A 70 3.63 -15.48 17.81
N VAL A 71 4.31 -14.78 18.73
CA VAL A 71 5.77 -14.64 18.74
C VAL A 71 6.46 -16.00 18.77
N ASP A 72 6.05 -16.89 19.70
CA ASP A 72 6.62 -18.23 19.82
C ASP A 72 6.50 -19.04 18.50
N PHE A 73 5.42 -18.80 17.75
CA PHE A 73 5.21 -19.42 16.45
C PHE A 73 6.16 -18.85 15.38
N ILE A 74 6.41 -17.53 15.42
CA ILE A 74 7.26 -16.82 14.46
C ILE A 74 8.75 -17.06 14.73
N GLU A 75 9.15 -17.26 16.00
CA GLU A 75 10.52 -17.54 16.41
C GLU A 75 11.01 -18.91 15.94
N ASN A 76 10.11 -19.86 15.72
CA ASN A 76 10.47 -21.16 15.13
C ASN A 76 10.81 -20.99 13.65
N LYS A 77 12.05 -21.37 13.27
CA LYS A 77 12.56 -21.23 11.89
C LYS A 77 11.70 -21.93 10.84
N ASP A 78 11.18 -23.11 11.17
CA ASP A 78 10.35 -23.88 10.23
C ASP A 78 9.00 -23.20 10.01
N ASN A 79 8.38 -22.71 11.08
CA ASN A 79 7.13 -21.96 11.00
C ASN A 79 7.31 -20.64 10.24
N MET A 80 8.42 -19.93 10.48
CA MET A 80 8.75 -18.71 9.77
C MET A 80 8.96 -18.96 8.28
N PHE A 81 9.61 -20.05 7.92
CA PHE A 81 9.76 -20.46 6.52
C PHE A 81 8.38 -20.69 5.85
N TYR A 82 7.49 -21.45 6.51
CA TYR A 82 6.14 -21.69 5.99
C TYR A 82 5.32 -20.38 5.88
N LEU A 83 5.44 -19.47 6.86
CA LEU A 83 4.77 -18.18 6.83
C LEU A 83 5.26 -17.31 5.66
N GLN A 84 6.58 -17.25 5.43
CA GLN A 84 7.18 -16.54 4.30
C GLN A 84 6.77 -17.14 2.96
N MET A 85 6.72 -18.46 2.86
CA MET A 85 6.28 -19.16 1.66
C MET A 85 4.80 -18.86 1.37
N ALA A 86 3.94 -18.94 2.38
CA ALA A 86 2.53 -18.58 2.25
C ALA A 86 2.35 -17.11 1.83
N GLY A 87 3.10 -16.19 2.48
CA GLY A 87 3.11 -14.78 2.12
C GLY A 87 3.54 -14.53 0.68
N SER A 88 4.59 -15.21 0.21
CA SER A 88 5.06 -15.11 -1.18
C SER A 88 4.03 -15.61 -2.19
N ILE A 89 3.33 -16.71 -1.87
CA ILE A 89 2.23 -17.23 -2.69
C ILE A 89 1.07 -16.21 -2.74
N MET A 90 0.72 -15.61 -1.61
CA MET A 90 -0.33 -14.57 -1.57
C MET A 90 0.07 -13.33 -2.38
N LEU A 91 1.32 -12.87 -2.28
CA LEU A 91 1.84 -11.76 -3.09
C LEU A 91 1.82 -12.09 -4.57
N PHE A 92 2.17 -13.33 -4.95
CA PHE A 92 2.07 -13.80 -6.34
C PHE A 92 0.65 -13.70 -6.87
N PHE A 93 -0.35 -14.23 -6.15
CA PHE A 93 -1.75 -14.14 -6.56
C PHE A 93 -2.25 -12.69 -6.59
N PHE A 94 -1.86 -11.87 -5.62
CA PHE A 94 -2.22 -10.46 -5.58
C PHE A 94 -1.61 -9.68 -6.75
N GLY A 95 -0.33 -9.90 -7.05
CA GLY A 95 0.35 -9.30 -8.20
C GLY A 95 -0.26 -9.77 -9.53
N TRP A 96 -0.59 -11.06 -9.63
CA TRP A 96 -1.30 -11.62 -10.79
C TRP A 96 -2.68 -10.99 -10.99
N TYR A 97 -3.45 -10.84 -9.91
CA TYR A 97 -4.73 -10.14 -9.96
C TYR A 97 -4.55 -8.70 -10.43
N THR A 98 -3.59 -7.97 -9.84
CA THR A 98 -3.25 -6.59 -10.22
C THR A 98 -2.84 -6.49 -11.68
N TYR A 99 -2.00 -7.41 -12.16
CA TYR A 99 -1.57 -7.47 -13.56
C TYR A 99 -2.74 -7.66 -14.54
N ARG A 100 -3.72 -8.49 -14.17
CA ARG A 100 -4.92 -8.77 -15.00
C ARG A 100 -5.99 -7.69 -14.88
N CYS A 101 -6.03 -6.96 -13.79
CA CYS A 101 -7.01 -5.91 -13.57
C CYS A 101 -6.80 -4.76 -14.55
N ASN A 102 -7.87 -4.26 -15.14
CA ASN A 102 -7.85 -3.07 -15.99
C ASN A 102 -8.60 -1.91 -15.29
N PRO A 103 -7.92 -1.13 -14.44
CA PRO A 103 -8.53 -0.04 -13.70
C PRO A 103 -9.06 1.06 -14.63
N ALA A 104 -8.53 1.15 -15.84
CA ALA A 104 -8.95 2.15 -16.83
C ALA A 104 -10.43 2.00 -17.23
N LYS A 105 -10.99 0.78 -17.22
CA LYS A 105 -12.41 0.54 -17.51
C LYS A 105 -13.35 1.13 -16.44
N SER A 106 -12.84 1.39 -15.24
CA SER A 106 -13.60 1.94 -14.12
C SER A 106 -13.55 3.47 -14.06
N ILE A 107 -12.73 4.12 -14.89
CA ILE A 107 -12.62 5.58 -14.93
C ILE A 107 -13.85 6.13 -15.66
N ARG A 108 -14.75 6.75 -14.88
CA ARG A 108 -15.94 7.43 -15.40
C ARG A 108 -15.81 8.94 -15.21
N PRO A 109 -16.39 9.76 -16.12
CA PRO A 109 -16.53 11.19 -15.87
C PRO A 109 -17.26 11.42 -14.53
N THR A 110 -16.60 12.07 -13.59
CA THR A 110 -17.21 12.40 -12.29
C THR A 110 -17.95 13.74 -12.38
N SER A 111 -19.02 13.86 -11.60
CA SER A 111 -19.78 15.10 -11.45
C SER A 111 -18.87 16.31 -11.24
N PRO A 112 -19.17 17.49 -11.80
CA PRO A 112 -18.37 18.72 -11.67
C PRO A 112 -18.25 19.26 -10.23
N ARG A 113 -19.03 18.74 -9.28
CA ARG A 113 -18.92 19.13 -7.87
C ARG A 113 -17.56 18.66 -7.30
N LYS A 114 -16.68 19.62 -7.00
CA LYS A 114 -15.33 19.35 -6.51
C LYS A 114 -15.32 18.68 -5.13
N GLY A 115 -16.31 18.93 -4.28
CA GLY A 115 -16.28 18.56 -2.86
C GLY A 115 -15.13 19.27 -2.12
N THR A 116 -15.06 19.15 -0.81
CA THR A 116 -13.94 19.67 -0.02
C THR A 116 -12.75 18.69 -0.06
N LEU A 117 -11.54 19.15 0.25
CA LEU A 117 -10.36 18.29 0.40
C LEU A 117 -10.60 17.23 1.48
N ILE A 118 -11.20 17.61 2.61
CA ILE A 118 -11.55 16.70 3.71
C ILE A 118 -12.51 15.61 3.23
N HIS A 119 -13.56 15.97 2.48
CA HIS A 119 -14.48 14.97 1.93
C HIS A 119 -13.75 13.95 1.02
N ASN A 120 -12.80 14.42 0.23
CA ASN A 120 -12.02 13.54 -0.65
C ASN A 120 -11.08 12.63 0.16
N MET A 121 -10.48 13.13 1.24
CA MET A 121 -9.66 12.35 2.16
C MET A 121 -10.48 11.26 2.86
N VAL A 122 -11.60 11.64 3.49
CA VAL A 122 -12.50 10.70 4.17
C VAL A 122 -13.01 9.61 3.22
N THR A 123 -13.37 9.99 2.00
CA THR A 123 -13.81 9.00 1.00
C THR A 123 -12.68 8.04 0.62
N GLY A 124 -11.45 8.54 0.45
CA GLY A 124 -10.28 7.69 0.20
C GLY A 124 -10.05 6.71 1.35
N PHE A 125 -10.11 7.19 2.59
CA PHE A 125 -10.03 6.36 3.79
C PHE A 125 -11.10 5.26 3.79
N LEU A 126 -12.37 5.63 3.64
CA LEU A 126 -13.48 4.67 3.70
C LEU A 126 -13.40 3.62 2.59
N VAL A 127 -13.06 4.02 1.37
CA VAL A 127 -12.92 3.08 0.23
C VAL A 127 -11.81 2.07 0.50
N THR A 128 -10.68 2.51 1.07
CA THR A 128 -9.58 1.61 1.43
C THR A 128 -9.94 0.75 2.63
N PHE A 129 -10.52 1.35 3.66
CA PHE A 129 -10.92 0.66 4.89
C PHE A 129 -12.03 -0.39 4.67
N SER A 130 -12.85 -0.23 3.64
CA SER A 130 -13.87 -1.22 3.26
C SER A 130 -13.30 -2.45 2.54
N ASN A 131 -11.97 -2.50 2.30
CA ASN A 131 -11.33 -3.62 1.62
C ASN A 131 -10.53 -4.50 2.60
N PRO A 132 -11.13 -5.57 3.15
CA PRO A 132 -10.46 -6.42 4.14
C PRO A 132 -9.28 -7.21 3.55
N LEU A 133 -9.16 -7.31 2.23
CA LEU A 133 -8.04 -8.01 1.58
C LEU A 133 -6.69 -7.34 1.85
N ILE A 134 -6.68 -6.08 2.28
CA ILE A 134 -5.47 -5.34 2.65
C ILE A 134 -4.76 -6.00 3.84
N ILE A 135 -5.50 -6.60 4.78
CA ILE A 135 -4.90 -7.35 5.90
C ILE A 135 -3.99 -8.46 5.38
N PHE A 136 -4.47 -9.24 4.42
CA PHE A 136 -3.67 -10.34 3.84
C PHE A 136 -2.42 -9.83 3.14
N LEU A 137 -2.51 -8.68 2.48
CA LEU A 137 -1.35 -8.04 1.87
C LEU A 137 -0.31 -7.65 2.92
N PHE A 138 -0.73 -7.03 4.04
CA PHE A 138 0.20 -6.68 5.12
C PHE A 138 0.77 -7.91 5.82
N VAL A 139 -0.01 -8.96 6.05
CA VAL A 139 0.51 -10.25 6.57
C VAL A 139 1.61 -10.78 5.67
N ALA A 140 1.37 -10.82 4.35
CA ALA A 140 2.34 -11.30 3.39
C ALA A 140 3.62 -10.43 3.35
N LEU A 141 3.48 -9.11 3.33
CA LEU A 141 4.60 -8.18 3.34
C LEU A 141 5.40 -8.25 4.65
N PHE A 142 4.73 -8.31 5.79
CA PHE A 142 5.40 -8.39 7.09
C PHE A 142 6.16 -9.70 7.27
N ALA A 143 5.58 -10.82 6.81
CA ALA A 143 6.24 -12.10 6.80
C ALA A 143 7.45 -12.10 5.84
N ARG A 144 7.28 -11.57 4.62
CA ARG A 144 8.33 -11.53 3.59
C ARG A 144 9.52 -10.68 4.02
N PHE A 145 9.29 -9.54 4.65
CA PHE A 145 10.33 -8.61 5.08
C PHE A 145 10.79 -8.84 6.52
N THR A 146 10.20 -9.80 7.24
CA THR A 146 10.45 -10.01 8.67
C THR A 146 10.36 -8.68 9.43
N PHE A 147 9.22 -7.99 9.23
CA PHE A 147 9.06 -6.61 9.65
C PHE A 147 8.72 -6.46 11.15
N VAL A 148 8.02 -7.45 11.71
CA VAL A 148 7.61 -7.40 13.12
C VAL A 148 8.76 -7.86 14.00
N VAL A 149 9.19 -7.01 14.92
CA VAL A 149 10.28 -7.28 15.87
C VAL A 149 9.73 -7.09 17.29
N PRO A 150 9.46 -8.19 18.00
CA PRO A 150 8.99 -8.13 19.39
C PRO A 150 9.99 -7.39 20.27
N ASP A 151 9.50 -6.78 21.35
CA ASP A 151 10.29 -6.10 22.40
C ASP A 151 11.03 -4.81 21.97
N HIS A 152 10.98 -4.43 20.69
CA HIS A 152 11.61 -3.20 20.18
C HIS A 152 10.57 -2.13 19.78
N VAL A 153 9.77 -1.66 20.77
CA VAL A 153 8.62 -0.75 20.54
C VAL A 153 8.99 0.52 19.80
N VAL A 154 10.13 1.15 20.12
CA VAL A 154 10.55 2.40 19.48
C VAL A 154 10.90 2.17 18.01
N GLN A 155 11.72 1.16 17.72
CA GLN A 155 12.13 0.80 16.36
C GLN A 155 10.91 0.39 15.53
N GLN A 156 10.01 -0.40 16.12
CA GLN A 156 8.78 -0.82 15.46
C GLN A 156 7.86 0.36 15.14
N SER A 157 7.75 1.34 16.05
CA SER A 157 6.97 2.56 15.81
C SER A 157 7.54 3.40 14.65
N LEU A 158 8.86 3.52 14.58
CA LEU A 158 9.53 4.19 13.45
C LEU A 158 9.30 3.43 12.13
N GLY A 159 9.28 2.11 12.18
CA GLY A 159 8.89 1.27 11.04
C GLY A 159 7.48 1.57 10.55
N TYR A 160 6.49 1.65 11.44
CA TYR A 160 5.11 2.01 11.07
C TYR A 160 5.00 3.43 10.50
N LEU A 161 5.68 4.40 11.11
CA LEU A 161 5.74 5.75 10.55
C LEU A 161 6.34 5.75 9.15
N SER A 162 7.33 4.91 8.91
CA SER A 162 7.95 4.78 7.59
C SER A 162 7.01 4.16 6.55
N ILE A 163 6.12 3.23 6.95
CA ILE A 163 5.06 2.73 6.07
C ILE A 163 4.15 3.88 5.63
N LEU A 164 3.72 4.72 6.58
CA LEU A 164 2.88 5.88 6.26
C LEU A 164 3.58 6.84 5.29
N VAL A 165 4.86 7.15 5.55
CA VAL A 165 5.67 8.02 4.69
C VAL A 165 5.83 7.41 3.28
N GLY A 166 6.12 6.11 3.18
CA GLY A 166 6.23 5.40 1.92
C GLY A 166 4.94 5.46 1.09
N ALA A 167 3.79 5.23 1.73
CA ALA A 167 2.49 5.37 1.10
C ALA A 167 2.23 6.81 0.61
N MET A 168 2.57 7.82 1.42
CA MET A 168 2.43 9.24 1.04
C MET A 168 3.32 9.61 -0.15
N ILE A 169 4.57 9.11 -0.19
CA ILE A 169 5.49 9.32 -1.32
C ILE A 169 4.87 8.73 -2.59
N TRP A 170 4.34 7.50 -2.51
CA TRP A 170 3.67 6.88 -3.66
C TRP A 170 2.52 7.73 -4.19
N TRP A 171 1.59 8.16 -3.34
CA TRP A 171 0.44 8.97 -3.74
C TRP A 171 0.84 10.34 -4.28
N PHE A 172 1.88 10.94 -3.70
CA PHE A 172 2.41 12.21 -4.20
C PHE A 172 2.99 12.05 -5.62
N VAL A 173 3.82 11.03 -5.82
CA VAL A 173 4.45 10.74 -7.12
C VAL A 173 3.39 10.41 -8.16
N LEU A 174 2.46 9.52 -7.84
CA LEU A 174 1.38 9.14 -8.74
C LEU A 174 0.57 10.36 -9.20
N THR A 175 0.09 11.16 -8.25
CA THR A 175 -0.75 12.33 -8.58
C THR A 175 0.03 13.42 -9.31
N TYR A 176 1.33 13.56 -9.05
CA TYR A 176 2.21 14.46 -9.80
C TYR A 176 2.32 14.05 -11.26
N PHE A 177 2.59 12.78 -11.53
CA PHE A 177 2.71 12.30 -12.90
C PHE A 177 1.38 12.36 -13.67
N ILE A 178 0.27 11.99 -13.02
CA ILE A 178 -1.06 12.07 -13.63
C ILE A 178 -1.43 13.52 -13.97
N ASP A 179 -1.15 14.48 -13.09
CA ASP A 179 -1.41 15.90 -13.35
C ASP A 179 -0.56 16.45 -14.49
N LYS A 180 0.72 16.07 -14.55
CA LYS A 180 1.65 16.49 -15.59
C LYS A 180 1.25 16.00 -16.97
N VAL A 181 0.71 14.79 -17.08
CA VAL A 181 0.27 14.20 -18.34
C VAL A 181 -1.21 14.41 -18.64
N ARG A 182 -1.91 15.16 -17.79
CA ARG A 182 -3.36 15.36 -17.85
C ARG A 182 -3.87 15.80 -19.23
N SER A 183 -3.13 16.66 -19.92
CA SER A 183 -3.48 17.16 -21.27
C SER A 183 -3.29 16.12 -22.38
N ARG A 184 -2.51 15.08 -22.12
CA ARG A 184 -2.17 13.99 -23.07
C ARG A 184 -2.60 12.63 -22.55
N PHE A 185 -3.46 12.60 -21.53
CA PHE A 185 -3.75 11.41 -20.78
C PHE A 185 -4.50 10.37 -21.62
N ASP A 186 -3.84 9.26 -21.93
CA ASP A 186 -4.44 8.10 -22.57
C ASP A 186 -4.74 7.02 -21.49
N VAL A 187 -5.94 6.48 -21.57
CA VAL A 187 -6.43 5.34 -20.75
C VAL A 187 -5.51 4.11 -20.85
N LYS A 188 -4.80 3.95 -21.97
CA LYS A 188 -3.80 2.90 -22.17
C LYS A 188 -2.61 3.02 -21.22
N GLY A 189 -2.20 4.24 -20.87
CA GLY A 189 -1.10 4.49 -19.94
C GLY A 189 -1.38 3.95 -18.54
N ILE A 190 -2.60 4.07 -18.04
CA ILE A 190 -3.00 3.52 -16.71
C ILE A 190 -2.94 1.99 -16.73
N TYR A 191 -3.40 1.39 -17.82
CA TYR A 191 -3.35 -0.08 -17.94
C TYR A 191 -1.91 -0.59 -17.94
N LEU A 192 -1.02 0.08 -18.65
CA LEU A 192 0.40 -0.27 -18.70
C LEU A 192 1.05 -0.12 -17.31
N LEU A 193 0.79 1.00 -16.61
CA LEU A 193 1.30 1.24 -15.27
C LEU A 193 0.85 0.14 -14.30
N ASN A 194 -0.42 -0.24 -14.34
CA ASN A 194 -0.95 -1.30 -13.46
C ASN A 194 -0.30 -2.66 -13.75
N ARG A 195 0.00 -2.96 -15.02
CA ARG A 195 0.74 -4.18 -15.39
C ARG A 195 2.16 -4.19 -14.85
N LEU A 196 2.88 -3.06 -14.95
CA LEU A 196 4.22 -2.93 -14.40
C LEU A 196 4.23 -3.12 -12.89
N ILE A 197 3.28 -2.51 -12.18
CA ILE A 197 3.12 -2.68 -10.73
C ILE A 197 2.84 -4.16 -10.40
N GLY A 198 1.93 -4.82 -11.14
CA GLY A 198 1.65 -6.24 -10.94
C GLY A 198 2.89 -7.12 -11.07
N VAL A 199 3.76 -6.83 -12.04
CA VAL A 199 5.04 -7.54 -12.21
C VAL A 199 5.96 -7.29 -11.02
N VAL A 200 6.11 -6.03 -10.57
CA VAL A 200 6.97 -5.68 -9.42
C VAL A 200 6.51 -6.37 -8.12
N VAL A 201 5.21 -6.56 -7.95
CA VAL A 201 4.68 -7.25 -6.75
C VAL A 201 4.89 -8.76 -6.81
N ILE A 202 4.99 -9.36 -8.00
CA ILE A 202 5.24 -10.80 -8.20
C ILE A 202 6.70 -11.16 -7.94
N VAL A 203 7.64 -10.30 -8.30
CA VAL A 203 9.10 -10.53 -8.17
C VAL A 203 9.59 -10.25 -6.76
#